data_49e6f1cc800978d3581dccaa5b710747
#
_entry.id   49e6f1cc800978d3581dccaa5b710747
#
_cell.length_a   1.000
_cell.length_b   1.000
_cell.length_c   1.000
_cell.angle_alpha   90.00
_cell.angle_beta   90.00
_cell.angle_gamma   90.00
#
_symmetry.space_group_name_H-M   'P 1'
#
loop_
_entity.id
_entity.type
_entity.pdbx_description
1 polymer ?
#
loop_
_entity_poly.entity_id
_entity_poly.type
_entity_poly.pdbx_seq_one_letter_code
_entity_poly.pdbx_strand_id
1 'polypeptide(L)'
;MKLGFLTACMPERPLSEVVHVATTAGYQMLEVACWPRSGERDHHASHIDVATLDEAGAREIRGLMERQGLAISALAYYENNLAADPNERAVVNGHLRKTVDAAQLLGVGLVGTFVGNDLSKTPTENVEEAATVFGELTAYAGERGVRLMIENCPMVGWQRPYTPGNLCYAPAQWDALFARVPDLGLNIDPSHLYWLGVDPYAAARDYGAHIVHAHAKDTEILHQRHARIPVLDDGWWRYRMPGLGELNWPRFISALQEGGYDDVLSTEHEDPVWEGAPDRVDGGLILGQRFLAPLLYHPS
;
A
#
# COMPACT_ATOMS: atom_id res chain seq x y z
N MET A 1 1.05 12.55 -13.00
CA MET A 1 0.85 11.24 -12.32
C MET A 1 0.71 10.11 -13.31
N LYS A 2 1.10 8.88 -12.95
CA LYS A 2 0.88 7.64 -13.69
C LYS A 2 -0.12 6.76 -12.93
N LEU A 3 -0.81 5.86 -13.64
CA LEU A 3 -1.67 4.87 -13.01
C LEU A 3 -0.93 3.54 -12.85
N GLY A 4 -1.02 2.98 -11.65
CA GLY A 4 -0.57 1.64 -11.30
C GLY A 4 -1.65 0.87 -10.56
N PHE A 5 -1.33 -0.37 -10.18
CA PHE A 5 -2.14 -1.10 -9.21
C PHE A 5 -1.27 -2.03 -8.35
N LEU A 6 -1.74 -2.30 -7.13
CA LEU A 6 -1.17 -3.30 -6.23
C LEU A 6 -1.56 -4.70 -6.70
N THR A 7 -0.56 -5.55 -6.97
CA THR A 7 -0.79 -6.87 -7.57
C THR A 7 -1.35 -7.91 -6.60
N ALA A 8 -1.48 -7.58 -5.33
CA ALA A 8 -2.00 -8.48 -4.29
C ALA A 8 -3.42 -9.02 -4.56
N CYS A 9 -4.21 -8.33 -5.38
CA CYS A 9 -5.54 -8.78 -5.79
C CYS A 9 -5.54 -10.00 -6.75
N MET A 10 -4.37 -10.44 -7.21
CA MET A 10 -4.19 -11.57 -8.14
C MET A 10 -3.24 -12.65 -7.61
N PRO A 11 -3.43 -13.17 -6.38
CA PRO A 11 -2.42 -14.00 -5.69
C PRO A 11 -2.04 -15.28 -6.45
N GLU A 12 -2.96 -15.85 -7.22
CA GLU A 12 -2.77 -17.12 -7.93
C GLU A 12 -2.16 -16.96 -9.33
N ARG A 13 -2.01 -15.72 -9.82
CA ARG A 13 -1.49 -15.48 -11.17
C ARG A 13 0.03 -15.27 -11.16
N PRO A 14 0.75 -15.83 -12.14
CA PRO A 14 2.17 -15.50 -12.31
C PRO A 14 2.33 -14.05 -12.76
N LEU A 15 3.48 -13.43 -12.46
CA LEU A 15 3.78 -12.04 -12.82
C LEU A 15 3.53 -11.72 -14.31
N SER A 16 3.80 -12.67 -15.20
CA SER A 16 3.58 -12.50 -16.65
C SER A 16 2.10 -12.27 -17.02
N GLU A 17 1.17 -12.94 -16.32
CA GLU A 17 -0.27 -12.72 -16.50
C GLU A 17 -0.72 -11.40 -15.89
N VAL A 18 -0.22 -11.03 -14.71
CA VAL A 18 -0.46 -9.74 -14.08
C VAL A 18 -0.02 -8.60 -14.99
N VAL A 19 1.16 -8.71 -15.59
CA VAL A 19 1.70 -7.75 -16.58
C VAL A 19 0.79 -7.65 -17.80
N HIS A 20 0.26 -8.78 -18.30
CA HIS A 20 -0.69 -8.77 -19.42
C HIS A 20 -1.98 -8.04 -19.08
N VAL A 21 -2.55 -8.26 -17.88
CA VAL A 21 -3.75 -7.53 -17.41
C VAL A 21 -3.45 -6.05 -17.30
N ALA A 22 -2.32 -5.66 -16.70
CA ALA A 22 -1.90 -4.27 -16.57
C ALA A 22 -1.86 -3.56 -17.92
N THR A 23 -1.18 -4.16 -18.89
CA THR A 23 -1.04 -3.61 -20.24
C THR A 23 -2.39 -3.49 -20.94
N THR A 24 -3.21 -4.53 -20.86
CA THR A 24 -4.54 -4.57 -21.49
C THR A 24 -5.49 -3.52 -20.88
N ALA A 25 -5.43 -3.33 -19.57
CA ALA A 25 -6.22 -2.33 -18.86
C ALA A 25 -5.71 -0.88 -19.05
N GLY A 26 -4.47 -0.69 -19.54
CA GLY A 26 -3.87 0.62 -19.78
C GLY A 26 -3.16 1.23 -18.56
N TYR A 27 -2.75 0.42 -17.60
CA TYR A 27 -1.88 0.83 -16.52
C TYR A 27 -0.44 1.02 -16.99
N GLN A 28 0.33 1.82 -16.27
CA GLN A 28 1.71 2.17 -16.60
C GLN A 28 2.70 1.68 -15.56
N MET A 29 2.21 1.36 -14.36
CA MET A 29 3.05 0.94 -13.22
C MET A 29 2.41 -0.22 -12.47
N LEU A 30 3.25 -0.98 -11.76
CA LEU A 30 2.81 -2.02 -10.82
C LEU A 30 3.46 -1.79 -9.47
N GLU A 31 2.67 -1.89 -8.41
CA GLU A 31 3.14 -2.12 -7.06
C GLU A 31 3.12 -3.63 -6.83
N VAL A 32 4.31 -4.26 -6.77
CA VAL A 32 4.41 -5.72 -6.86
C VAL A 32 4.42 -6.36 -5.49
N ALA A 33 3.46 -7.24 -5.26
CA ALA A 33 3.32 -8.03 -4.04
C ALA A 33 4.46 -9.06 -3.89
N CYS A 34 5.10 -9.07 -2.70
CA CYS A 34 6.31 -9.84 -2.41
C CYS A 34 6.22 -10.60 -1.07
N TRP A 35 5.04 -11.13 -0.70
CA TRP A 35 4.93 -11.95 0.51
C TRP A 35 5.70 -13.26 0.39
N PRO A 36 6.10 -13.90 1.52
CA PRO A 36 6.70 -15.22 1.49
C PRO A 36 5.76 -16.25 0.84
N ARG A 37 6.29 -17.10 -0.05
CA ARG A 37 5.49 -18.17 -0.69
C ARG A 37 5.03 -19.26 0.27
N SER A 38 5.63 -19.36 1.44
CA SER A 38 5.35 -20.37 2.47
C SER A 38 4.52 -19.84 3.64
N GLY A 39 3.77 -18.76 3.47
CA GLY A 39 2.97 -18.15 4.54
C GLY A 39 1.60 -18.82 4.70
N GLU A 40 1.12 -18.96 5.95
CA GLU A 40 -0.23 -19.46 6.29
C GLU A 40 -1.30 -18.34 6.24
N ARG A 41 -1.00 -17.19 5.62
CA ARG A 41 -1.90 -16.04 5.59
C ARG A 41 -2.88 -16.04 4.44
N ASP A 42 -4.07 -15.49 4.66
CA ASP A 42 -5.12 -15.31 3.65
C ASP A 42 -4.72 -14.33 2.53
N HIS A 43 -3.73 -13.45 2.78
CA HIS A 43 -3.14 -12.53 1.81
C HIS A 43 -1.65 -12.86 1.63
N HIS A 44 -1.34 -13.70 0.67
CA HIS A 44 0.04 -14.19 0.42
C HIS A 44 0.44 -14.11 -1.05
N ALA A 45 0.00 -13.06 -1.75
CA ALA A 45 0.45 -12.83 -3.11
C ALA A 45 1.97 -12.69 -3.16
N SER A 46 2.62 -13.50 -3.99
CA SER A 46 4.06 -13.48 -4.18
C SER A 46 4.39 -13.56 -5.66
N HIS A 47 4.45 -12.39 -6.29
CA HIS A 47 4.79 -12.30 -7.71
C HIS A 47 6.28 -12.25 -7.97
N ILE A 48 7.06 -11.87 -6.95
CA ILE A 48 8.53 -11.94 -6.93
C ILE A 48 8.94 -12.65 -5.65
N ASP A 49 9.65 -13.78 -5.79
CA ASP A 49 10.26 -14.47 -4.66
C ASP A 49 11.56 -13.78 -4.26
N VAL A 50 11.45 -12.82 -3.36
CA VAL A 50 12.58 -12.00 -2.90
C VAL A 50 13.63 -12.80 -2.12
N ALA A 51 13.29 -14.01 -1.64
CA ALA A 51 14.23 -14.86 -0.90
C ALA A 51 15.24 -15.55 -1.82
N THR A 52 14.89 -15.72 -3.09
CA THR A 52 15.71 -16.45 -4.07
C THR A 52 16.09 -15.61 -5.29
N LEU A 53 15.65 -14.35 -5.35
CA LEU A 53 15.91 -13.45 -6.47
C LEU A 53 17.42 -13.19 -6.60
N ASP A 54 17.97 -13.51 -7.76
CA ASP A 54 19.34 -13.19 -8.14
C ASP A 54 19.39 -12.18 -9.30
N GLU A 55 20.60 -11.80 -9.73
CA GLU A 55 20.81 -10.87 -10.85
C GLU A 55 20.22 -11.39 -12.18
N ALA A 56 20.17 -12.69 -12.39
CA ALA A 56 19.58 -13.24 -13.61
C ALA A 56 18.06 -13.09 -13.60
N GLY A 57 17.40 -13.46 -12.51
CA GLY A 57 15.97 -13.27 -12.33
C GLY A 57 15.56 -11.79 -12.35
N ALA A 58 16.36 -10.91 -11.74
CA ALA A 58 16.12 -9.48 -11.78
C ALA A 58 16.20 -8.91 -13.20
N ARG A 59 17.16 -9.36 -14.03
CA ARG A 59 17.22 -8.96 -15.45
C ARG A 59 16.03 -9.47 -16.25
N GLU A 60 15.56 -10.69 -15.99
CA GLU A 60 14.36 -11.23 -16.65
C GLU A 60 13.12 -10.41 -16.35
N ILE A 61 12.92 -10.04 -15.06
CA ILE A 61 11.79 -9.22 -14.61
C ILE A 61 11.88 -7.82 -15.25
N ARG A 62 13.04 -7.15 -15.16
CA ARG A 62 13.22 -5.84 -15.80
C ARG A 62 12.95 -5.90 -17.30
N GLY A 63 13.46 -6.92 -17.99
CA GLY A 63 13.21 -7.11 -19.41
C GLY A 63 11.75 -7.39 -19.74
N LEU A 64 11.01 -8.10 -18.88
CA LEU A 64 9.55 -8.30 -19.03
C LEU A 64 8.83 -6.96 -18.94
N MET A 65 9.09 -6.16 -17.90
CA MET A 65 8.48 -4.86 -17.69
C MET A 65 8.77 -3.90 -18.86
N GLU A 66 10.02 -3.81 -19.28
CA GLU A 66 10.46 -2.95 -20.39
C GLU A 66 9.77 -3.30 -21.70
N ARG A 67 9.72 -4.58 -22.08
CA ARG A 67 9.04 -5.03 -23.30
C ARG A 67 7.55 -4.69 -23.33
N GLN A 68 6.93 -4.55 -22.16
CA GLN A 68 5.50 -4.22 -22.04
C GLN A 68 5.24 -2.73 -21.77
N GLY A 69 6.30 -1.91 -21.70
CA GLY A 69 6.19 -0.48 -21.40
C GLY A 69 5.69 -0.17 -19.99
N LEU A 70 5.91 -1.11 -19.05
CA LEU A 70 5.52 -0.98 -17.65
C LEU A 70 6.74 -0.66 -16.78
N ALA A 71 6.50 -0.04 -15.63
CA ALA A 71 7.49 0.13 -14.57
C ALA A 71 6.97 -0.44 -13.25
N ILE A 72 7.89 -0.78 -12.33
CA ILE A 72 7.54 -1.13 -10.95
C ILE A 72 7.61 0.16 -10.13
N SER A 73 6.50 0.55 -9.49
CA SER A 73 6.44 1.72 -8.62
C SER A 73 7.01 1.44 -7.23
N ALA A 74 6.72 0.26 -6.70
CA ALA A 74 7.19 -0.19 -5.40
C ALA A 74 7.14 -1.73 -5.31
N LEU A 75 7.91 -2.30 -4.38
CA LEU A 75 7.65 -3.65 -3.88
C LEU A 75 6.83 -3.55 -2.59
N ALA A 76 5.84 -4.42 -2.45
CA ALA A 76 4.86 -4.40 -1.37
C ALA A 76 5.01 -5.63 -0.46
N TYR A 77 5.23 -5.37 0.83
CA TYR A 77 5.22 -6.35 1.90
C TYR A 77 4.61 -5.73 3.16
N TYR A 78 3.30 -5.73 3.24
CA TYR A 78 2.54 -5.09 4.32
C TYR A 78 2.34 -6.05 5.49
N GLU A 79 3.19 -5.93 6.52
CA GLU A 79 3.24 -6.84 7.67
C GLU A 79 3.48 -6.12 9.00
N ASN A 80 3.25 -6.84 10.13
CA ASN A 80 3.44 -6.31 11.47
C ASN A 80 4.92 -6.30 11.88
N ASN A 81 5.62 -5.21 11.61
CA ASN A 81 7.03 -5.05 11.99
C ASN A 81 7.25 -4.87 13.50
N LEU A 82 6.18 -4.69 14.28
CA LEU A 82 6.20 -4.57 15.74
C LEU A 82 5.57 -5.78 16.44
N ALA A 83 5.51 -6.95 15.79
CA ALA A 83 4.94 -8.15 16.38
C ALA A 83 5.47 -8.37 17.81
N ALA A 84 4.56 -8.70 18.74
CA ALA A 84 4.90 -8.86 20.17
C ALA A 84 5.86 -10.04 20.40
N ASP A 85 5.73 -11.12 19.60
CA ASP A 85 6.69 -12.24 19.61
C ASP A 85 8.00 -11.82 18.91
N PRO A 86 9.14 -11.84 19.61
CA PRO A 86 10.43 -11.47 19.02
C PRO A 86 10.86 -12.34 17.83
N ASN A 87 10.45 -13.61 17.80
CA ASN A 87 10.77 -14.51 16.67
C ASN A 87 9.95 -14.15 15.43
N GLU A 88 8.65 -13.92 15.60
CA GLU A 88 7.78 -13.42 14.53
C GLU A 88 8.31 -12.09 13.99
N ARG A 89 8.61 -11.15 14.87
CA ARG A 89 9.19 -9.85 14.50
C ARG A 89 10.49 -10.00 13.71
N ALA A 90 11.39 -10.89 14.14
CA ALA A 90 12.65 -11.15 13.46
C ALA A 90 12.43 -11.72 12.05
N VAL A 91 11.44 -12.60 11.88
CA VAL A 91 11.05 -13.17 10.57
C VAL A 91 10.50 -12.06 9.65
N VAL A 92 9.56 -11.25 10.16
CA VAL A 92 8.94 -10.15 9.40
C VAL A 92 10.01 -9.13 8.96
N ASN A 93 10.80 -8.62 9.90
CA ASN A 93 11.85 -7.64 9.60
C ASN A 93 12.96 -8.23 8.71
N GLY A 94 13.23 -9.52 8.85
CA GLY A 94 14.18 -10.24 7.99
C GLY A 94 13.67 -10.35 6.54
N HIS A 95 12.38 -10.60 6.33
CA HIS A 95 11.78 -10.64 5.00
C HIS A 95 11.70 -9.23 4.38
N LEU A 96 11.38 -8.20 5.17
CA LEU A 96 11.40 -6.81 4.70
C LEU A 96 12.79 -6.39 4.20
N ARG A 97 13.87 -6.78 4.90
CA ARG A 97 15.24 -6.56 4.41
C ARG A 97 15.51 -7.26 3.07
N LYS A 98 15.04 -8.50 2.90
CA LYS A 98 15.15 -9.20 1.59
C LYS A 98 14.36 -8.49 0.49
N THR A 99 13.19 -7.92 0.82
CA THR A 99 12.41 -7.11 -0.13
C THR A 99 13.16 -5.85 -0.53
N VAL A 100 13.86 -5.21 0.39
CA VAL A 100 14.76 -4.08 0.09
C VAL A 100 15.93 -4.50 -0.81
N ASP A 101 16.58 -5.63 -0.53
CA ASP A 101 17.66 -6.16 -1.38
C ASP A 101 17.16 -6.47 -2.80
N ALA A 102 15.97 -7.06 -2.91
CA ALA A 102 15.32 -7.30 -4.20
C ALA A 102 14.97 -6.00 -4.94
N ALA A 103 14.51 -4.97 -4.22
CA ALA A 103 14.23 -3.66 -4.80
C ALA A 103 15.51 -3.04 -5.39
N GLN A 104 16.64 -3.12 -4.68
CA GLN A 104 17.94 -2.69 -5.19
C GLN A 104 18.33 -3.43 -6.48
N LEU A 105 18.22 -4.77 -6.52
CA LEU A 105 18.51 -5.59 -7.71
C LEU A 105 17.61 -5.22 -8.91
N LEU A 106 16.36 -4.88 -8.64
CA LEU A 106 15.37 -4.51 -9.66
C LEU A 106 15.48 -3.04 -10.10
N GLY A 107 16.24 -2.21 -9.39
CA GLY A 107 16.30 -0.76 -9.61
C GLY A 107 15.01 -0.05 -9.17
N VAL A 108 14.27 -0.60 -8.19
CA VAL A 108 13.06 -0.04 -7.62
C VAL A 108 13.40 0.78 -6.38
N GLY A 109 13.00 2.04 -6.35
CA GLY A 109 13.37 2.98 -5.28
C GLY A 109 12.49 2.93 -4.03
N LEU A 110 11.37 2.19 -4.03
CA LEU A 110 10.38 2.18 -2.95
C LEU A 110 10.04 0.76 -2.50
N VAL A 111 9.90 0.60 -1.17
CA VAL A 111 9.34 -0.61 -0.56
C VAL A 111 8.27 -0.20 0.45
N GLY A 112 7.05 -0.73 0.25
CA GLY A 112 5.89 -0.50 1.11
C GLY A 112 5.75 -1.55 2.20
N THR A 113 5.39 -1.11 3.42
CA THR A 113 5.10 -1.97 4.56
C THR A 113 4.12 -1.31 5.54
N PHE A 114 3.66 -2.07 6.56
CA PHE A 114 3.01 -1.48 7.73
C PHE A 114 4.03 -1.22 8.84
N VAL A 115 3.70 -0.28 9.75
CA VAL A 115 4.43 -0.19 11.01
C VAL A 115 4.12 -1.42 11.86
N GLY A 116 2.87 -1.82 11.88
CA GLY A 116 2.36 -2.82 12.80
C GLY A 116 2.05 -2.23 14.17
N ASN A 117 1.73 -3.10 15.12
CA ASN A 117 1.36 -2.70 16.49
C ASN A 117 1.58 -3.87 17.45
N ASP A 118 2.22 -3.63 18.60
CA ASP A 118 2.24 -4.55 19.72
C ASP A 118 1.09 -4.18 20.69
N LEU A 119 0.01 -4.95 20.65
CA LEU A 119 -1.19 -4.68 21.46
C LEU A 119 -1.00 -4.89 22.97
N SER A 120 0.15 -5.36 23.42
CA SER A 120 0.51 -5.44 24.83
C SER A 120 1.06 -4.11 25.38
N LYS A 121 1.40 -3.16 24.49
CA LYS A 121 2.00 -1.87 24.78
C LYS A 121 1.01 -0.72 24.60
N THR A 122 1.31 0.39 25.24
CA THR A 122 0.60 1.65 25.01
C THR A 122 0.97 2.23 23.64
N PRO A 123 0.15 3.13 23.05
CA PRO A 123 0.51 3.82 21.82
C PRO A 123 1.87 4.55 21.89
N THR A 124 2.19 5.17 23.02
CA THR A 124 3.48 5.87 23.21
C THR A 124 4.66 4.90 23.17
N GLU A 125 4.55 3.77 23.87
CA GLU A 125 5.59 2.72 23.86
C GLU A 125 5.77 2.12 22.47
N ASN A 126 4.69 1.93 21.73
CA ASN A 126 4.75 1.48 20.33
C ASN A 126 5.44 2.51 19.42
N VAL A 127 5.22 3.82 19.60
CA VAL A 127 5.91 4.87 18.84
C VAL A 127 7.41 4.85 19.12
N GLU A 128 7.83 4.72 20.37
CA GLU A 128 9.26 4.64 20.74
C GLU A 128 9.94 3.40 20.12
N GLU A 129 9.25 2.27 20.15
CA GLU A 129 9.75 1.04 19.55
C GLU A 129 9.78 1.12 18.02
N ALA A 130 8.71 1.67 17.39
CA ALA A 130 8.67 1.93 15.97
C ALA A 130 9.84 2.82 15.52
N ALA A 131 10.14 3.87 16.29
CA ALA A 131 11.27 4.75 15.99
C ALA A 131 12.61 3.99 16.00
N THR A 132 12.80 3.05 16.93
CA THR A 132 13.99 2.20 16.98
C THR A 132 14.06 1.24 15.79
N VAL A 133 12.98 0.47 15.57
CA VAL A 133 12.92 -0.55 14.50
C VAL A 133 13.04 0.11 13.11
N PHE A 134 12.27 1.16 12.85
CA PHE A 134 12.29 1.85 11.56
C PHE A 134 13.53 2.73 11.37
N GLY A 135 14.17 3.21 12.45
CA GLY A 135 15.48 3.84 12.37
C GLY A 135 16.53 2.91 11.75
N GLU A 136 16.57 1.64 12.21
CA GLU A 136 17.47 0.63 11.64
C GLU A 136 17.07 0.20 10.22
N LEU A 137 15.76 0.01 9.96
CA LEU A 137 15.26 -0.44 8.67
C LEU A 137 15.43 0.62 7.59
N THR A 138 15.18 1.89 7.89
CA THR A 138 15.38 3.01 6.93
C THR A 138 16.85 3.24 6.64
N ALA A 139 17.73 3.12 7.64
CA ALA A 139 19.18 3.17 7.41
C ALA A 139 19.64 2.05 6.46
N TYR A 140 19.19 0.81 6.72
CA TYR A 140 19.47 -0.34 5.86
C TYR A 140 19.00 -0.14 4.42
N ALA A 141 17.79 0.41 4.24
CA ALA A 141 17.22 0.69 2.93
C ALA A 141 17.96 1.82 2.22
N GLY A 142 18.29 2.90 2.95
CA GLY A 142 19.02 4.05 2.42
C GLY A 142 20.40 3.71 1.86
N GLU A 143 21.15 2.80 2.53
CA GLU A 143 22.43 2.27 2.03
C GLU A 143 22.29 1.57 0.66
N ARG A 144 21.07 1.15 0.28
CA ARG A 144 20.74 0.46 -0.98
C ARG A 144 20.05 1.34 -2.01
N GLY A 145 19.92 2.64 -1.70
CA GLY A 145 19.19 3.58 -2.54
C GLY A 145 17.67 3.34 -2.58
N VAL A 146 17.12 2.67 -1.56
CA VAL A 146 15.70 2.36 -1.40
C VAL A 146 15.13 3.18 -0.25
N ARG A 147 13.94 3.75 -0.42
CA ARG A 147 13.19 4.40 0.64
C ARG A 147 12.06 3.49 1.09
N LEU A 148 11.94 3.29 2.40
CA LEU A 148 10.78 2.62 2.99
C LEU A 148 9.61 3.59 3.07
N MET A 149 8.41 3.09 2.83
CA MET A 149 7.17 3.80 3.05
C MET A 149 6.20 2.97 3.86
N ILE A 150 5.44 3.63 4.72
CA ILE A 150 4.36 3.02 5.51
C ILE A 150 3.01 3.38 4.91
N GLU A 151 2.08 2.43 4.97
CA GLU A 151 0.70 2.67 4.55
C GLU A 151 -0.21 2.88 5.76
N ASN A 152 -1.21 3.73 5.61
CA ASN A 152 -2.11 4.15 6.69
C ASN A 152 -3.34 3.25 6.89
N CYS A 153 -3.30 2.01 6.46
CA CYS A 153 -4.35 1.06 6.79
C CYS A 153 -4.40 0.81 8.31
N PRO A 154 -5.55 0.96 8.98
CA PRO A 154 -5.65 0.70 10.42
C PRO A 154 -5.60 -0.78 10.76
N MET A 155 -5.83 -1.69 9.81
CA MET A 155 -5.87 -3.15 10.02
C MET A 155 -6.74 -3.54 11.22
N VAL A 156 -7.96 -2.99 11.27
CA VAL A 156 -8.90 -3.26 12.37
C VAL A 156 -9.27 -4.74 12.39
N GLY A 157 -9.18 -5.36 13.56
CA GLY A 157 -9.50 -6.78 13.74
C GLY A 157 -8.35 -7.75 13.42
N TRP A 158 -7.24 -7.30 12.84
CA TRP A 158 -6.13 -8.17 12.44
C TRP A 158 -5.56 -9.01 13.59
N GLN A 159 -5.30 -8.39 14.74
CA GLN A 159 -4.76 -9.08 15.92
C GLN A 159 -5.83 -9.27 17.02
N ARG A 160 -6.79 -8.36 17.10
CA ARG A 160 -7.86 -8.34 18.09
C ARG A 160 -9.09 -7.64 17.49
N PRO A 161 -10.31 -8.19 17.67
CA PRO A 161 -11.54 -7.55 17.23
C PRO A 161 -11.62 -6.07 17.67
N TYR A 162 -12.12 -5.21 16.81
CA TYR A 162 -12.34 -3.77 17.03
C TYR A 162 -11.10 -2.97 17.44
N THR A 163 -9.90 -3.49 17.19
CA THR A 163 -8.64 -2.84 17.59
C THR A 163 -7.76 -2.63 16.34
N PRO A 164 -7.18 -1.43 16.15
CA PRO A 164 -6.20 -1.22 15.08
C PRO A 164 -4.96 -2.10 15.26
N GLY A 165 -4.70 -2.93 14.28
CA GLY A 165 -3.52 -3.80 14.23
C GLY A 165 -2.28 -3.13 13.66
N ASN A 166 -2.43 -1.91 13.10
CA ASN A 166 -1.34 -1.07 12.62
C ASN A 166 -1.38 0.27 13.38
N LEU A 167 -0.20 0.76 13.79
CA LEU A 167 -0.07 1.96 14.63
C LEU A 167 -0.34 3.25 13.85
N CYS A 168 0.27 3.40 12.67
CA CYS A 168 0.34 4.67 11.94
C CYS A 168 -0.79 4.83 10.92
N TYR A 169 -2.04 4.80 11.39
CA TYR A 169 -3.22 4.92 10.53
C TYR A 169 -3.80 6.34 10.41
N ALA A 170 -3.28 7.32 11.16
CA ALA A 170 -3.79 8.69 11.15
C ALA A 170 -2.70 9.73 11.47
N PRO A 171 -2.94 11.02 11.16
CA PRO A 171 -1.97 12.12 11.29
C PRO A 171 -1.22 12.20 12.61
N ALA A 172 -1.90 12.04 13.75
CA ALA A 172 -1.24 12.17 15.06
C ALA A 172 -0.12 11.13 15.27
N GLN A 173 -0.27 9.92 14.73
CA GLN A 173 0.76 8.88 14.78
C GLN A 173 1.87 9.13 13.75
N TRP A 174 1.52 9.71 12.58
CA TRP A 174 2.52 10.10 11.58
C TRP A 174 3.44 11.18 12.12
N ASP A 175 2.89 12.24 12.73
CA ASP A 175 3.68 13.30 13.37
C ASP A 175 4.68 12.73 14.38
N ALA A 176 4.21 11.82 15.22
CA ALA A 176 5.04 11.22 16.27
C ALA A 176 6.18 10.37 15.69
N LEU A 177 5.93 9.62 14.59
CA LEU A 177 6.94 8.74 13.99
C LEU A 177 7.88 9.51 13.05
N PHE A 178 7.36 10.37 12.17
CA PHE A 178 8.19 11.12 11.22
C PHE A 178 9.14 12.11 11.91
N ALA A 179 8.75 12.66 13.06
CA ALA A 179 9.66 13.46 13.88
C ALA A 179 10.90 12.68 14.38
N ARG A 180 10.83 11.35 14.43
CA ARG A 180 11.90 10.45 14.89
C ARG A 180 12.60 9.72 13.74
N VAL A 181 11.88 9.47 12.65
CA VAL A 181 12.36 8.74 11.46
C VAL A 181 12.00 9.57 10.21
N PRO A 182 12.71 10.70 9.96
CA PRO A 182 12.32 11.66 8.91
C PRO A 182 12.45 11.10 7.49
N ASP A 183 13.29 10.09 7.28
CA ASP A 183 13.50 9.47 5.97
C ASP A 183 12.39 8.47 5.59
N LEU A 184 11.50 8.14 6.52
CA LEU A 184 10.37 7.26 6.26
C LEU A 184 9.33 7.96 5.39
N GLY A 185 8.88 7.28 4.33
CA GLY A 185 7.83 7.77 3.43
C GLY A 185 6.43 7.35 3.88
N LEU A 186 5.44 8.01 3.28
CA LEU A 186 4.02 7.68 3.40
C LEU A 186 3.49 7.17 2.06
N ASN A 187 2.88 5.99 2.06
CA ASN A 187 1.94 5.54 1.05
C ASN A 187 0.54 5.91 1.54
N ILE A 188 -0.01 7.02 1.03
CA ILE A 188 -1.29 7.53 1.49
C ILE A 188 -2.46 6.81 0.81
N ASP A 189 -3.34 6.22 1.61
CA ASP A 189 -4.64 5.69 1.16
C ASP A 189 -5.78 6.55 1.70
N PRO A 190 -6.51 7.27 0.84
CA PRO A 190 -7.60 8.14 1.26
C PRO A 190 -8.82 7.37 1.78
N SER A 191 -9.00 6.10 1.37
CA SER A 191 -10.16 5.31 1.72
C SER A 191 -10.25 5.05 3.23
N HIS A 192 -9.11 4.75 3.86
CA HIS A 192 -9.03 4.54 5.30
C HIS A 192 -9.33 5.80 6.08
N LEU A 193 -8.76 6.94 5.66
CA LEU A 193 -9.00 8.23 6.30
C LEU A 193 -10.47 8.61 6.22
N TYR A 194 -11.12 8.34 5.09
CA TYR A 194 -12.50 8.73 4.84
C TYR A 194 -13.46 8.13 5.87
N TRP A 195 -13.45 6.80 6.04
CA TRP A 195 -14.36 6.17 6.99
C TRP A 195 -13.93 6.39 8.46
N LEU A 196 -12.65 6.67 8.72
CA LEU A 196 -12.19 7.09 10.04
C LEU A 196 -12.62 8.53 10.42
N GLY A 197 -13.22 9.29 9.47
CA GLY A 197 -13.64 10.67 9.70
C GLY A 197 -12.48 11.68 9.65
N VAL A 198 -11.32 11.29 9.11
CA VAL A 198 -10.18 12.18 8.86
C VAL A 198 -10.29 12.74 7.45
N ASP A 199 -10.09 14.04 7.26
CA ASP A 199 -10.13 14.67 5.92
C ASP A 199 -8.94 14.22 5.08
N PRO A 200 -9.13 13.34 4.05
CA PRO A 200 -8.04 12.84 3.24
C PRO A 200 -7.41 13.91 2.35
N TYR A 201 -8.14 14.96 2.04
CA TYR A 201 -7.66 16.06 1.19
C TYR A 201 -6.74 17.01 1.98
N ALA A 202 -7.06 17.27 3.24
CA ALA A 202 -6.17 18.00 4.14
C ALA A 202 -4.90 17.18 4.39
N ALA A 203 -5.03 15.90 4.72
CA ALA A 203 -3.90 15.01 4.93
C ALA A 203 -2.96 14.96 3.71
N ALA A 204 -3.50 14.86 2.48
CA ALA A 204 -2.70 14.85 1.27
C ALA A 204 -1.85 16.12 1.09
N ARG A 205 -2.40 17.30 1.45
CA ARG A 205 -1.65 18.57 1.40
C ARG A 205 -0.62 18.68 2.52
N ASP A 206 -1.05 18.40 3.75
CA ASP A 206 -0.25 18.67 4.94
C ASP A 206 0.96 17.74 5.05
N TYR A 207 0.84 16.50 4.54
CA TYR A 207 1.91 15.49 4.54
C TYR A 207 2.60 15.30 3.19
N GLY A 208 2.42 16.20 2.24
CA GLY A 208 2.98 16.10 0.88
C GLY A 208 4.48 15.84 0.85
N ALA A 209 5.26 16.40 1.77
CA ALA A 209 6.70 16.16 1.89
C ALA A 209 7.07 14.70 2.26
N HIS A 210 6.15 13.97 2.88
CA HIS A 210 6.33 12.57 3.27
C HIS A 210 5.70 11.60 2.27
N ILE A 211 4.71 12.04 1.48
CA ILE A 211 4.03 11.18 0.51
C ILE A 211 4.99 10.84 -0.63
N VAL A 212 5.27 9.56 -0.81
CA VAL A 212 6.12 9.02 -1.88
C VAL A 212 5.38 8.01 -2.74
N HIS A 213 4.18 7.63 -2.34
CA HIS A 213 3.26 6.75 -3.06
C HIS A 213 1.83 7.04 -2.64
N ALA A 214 0.85 6.74 -3.47
CA ALA A 214 -0.55 6.93 -3.14
C ALA A 214 -1.39 5.76 -3.65
N HIS A 215 -2.23 5.21 -2.77
CA HIS A 215 -3.23 4.23 -3.16
C HIS A 215 -4.49 4.90 -3.71
N ALA A 216 -5.12 4.22 -4.67
CA ALA A 216 -6.42 4.57 -5.21
C ALA A 216 -7.42 3.47 -4.83
N LYS A 217 -7.98 3.58 -3.64
CA LYS A 217 -9.07 2.78 -3.11
C LYS A 217 -10.18 3.70 -2.66
N ASP A 218 -11.42 3.39 -2.99
CA ASP A 218 -12.57 4.19 -2.61
C ASP A 218 -13.30 3.59 -1.39
N THR A 219 -14.18 4.37 -0.79
CA THR A 219 -15.00 3.93 0.34
C THR A 219 -16.46 4.32 0.11
N GLU A 220 -17.35 3.37 0.30
CA GLU A 220 -18.80 3.58 0.34
C GLU A 220 -19.31 3.45 1.78
N ILE A 221 -20.01 4.47 2.28
CA ILE A 221 -20.69 4.44 3.56
C ILE A 221 -22.09 3.84 3.37
N LEU A 222 -22.36 2.75 4.04
CA LEU A 222 -23.67 2.10 4.03
C LEU A 222 -24.60 2.82 5.02
N HIS A 223 -25.04 4.04 4.69
CA HIS A 223 -25.75 4.97 5.58
C HIS A 223 -26.94 4.34 6.32
N GLN A 224 -27.69 3.43 5.66
CA GLN A 224 -28.81 2.73 6.31
C GLN A 224 -28.34 1.76 7.41
N ARG A 225 -27.18 1.16 7.25
CA ARG A 225 -26.55 0.34 8.29
C ARG A 225 -25.95 1.20 9.38
N HIS A 226 -25.21 2.24 8.99
CA HIS A 226 -24.57 3.17 9.93
C HIS A 226 -25.57 3.84 10.87
N ALA A 227 -26.81 4.06 10.43
CA ALA A 227 -27.89 4.55 11.29
C ALA A 227 -28.26 3.60 12.46
N ARG A 228 -27.76 2.36 12.45
CA ARG A 228 -28.10 1.30 13.45
C ARG A 228 -26.85 0.67 14.07
N ILE A 229 -25.69 0.88 13.47
CA ILE A 229 -24.41 0.30 13.90
C ILE A 229 -23.49 1.45 14.29
N PRO A 230 -22.91 1.45 15.51
CA PRO A 230 -22.00 2.50 15.93
C PRO A 230 -20.69 2.44 15.14
N VAL A 231 -19.94 3.54 15.14
CA VAL A 231 -18.64 3.67 14.42
C VAL A 231 -17.57 2.67 14.87
N LEU A 232 -17.75 2.07 16.04
CA LEU A 232 -16.83 1.06 16.57
C LEU A 232 -17.13 -0.36 16.07
N ASP A 233 -18.27 -0.58 15.41
CA ASP A 233 -18.65 -1.86 14.83
C ASP A 233 -18.32 -1.95 13.34
N ASP A 234 -18.36 -3.17 12.81
CA ASP A 234 -18.08 -3.46 11.40
C ASP A 234 -19.33 -3.36 10.52
N GLY A 235 -19.10 -3.28 9.19
CA GLY A 235 -20.14 -3.51 8.19
C GLY A 235 -21.02 -2.30 7.90
N TRP A 236 -20.70 -1.10 8.38
CA TRP A 236 -21.38 0.14 8.01
C TRP A 236 -20.66 0.89 6.87
N TRP A 237 -19.48 0.43 6.42
CA TRP A 237 -18.72 0.88 5.26
C TRP A 237 -18.15 -0.32 4.51
N ARG A 238 -17.70 -0.11 3.30
CA ARG A 238 -16.94 -1.08 2.50
C ARG A 238 -16.00 -0.39 1.53
N TYR A 239 -14.92 -1.07 1.16
CA TYR A 239 -14.05 -0.59 0.09
C TYR A 239 -14.68 -0.78 -1.28
N ARG A 240 -14.33 0.10 -2.19
CA ARG A 240 -14.82 0.10 -3.56
C ARG A 240 -13.69 0.42 -4.54
N MET A 241 -13.88 0.01 -5.77
CA MET A 241 -13.08 0.53 -6.88
C MET A 241 -13.25 2.05 -6.98
N PRO A 242 -12.17 2.80 -7.39
CA PRO A 242 -12.24 4.25 -7.55
C PRO A 242 -13.44 4.69 -8.40
N GLY A 243 -14.22 5.63 -7.88
CA GLY A 243 -15.43 6.17 -8.49
C GLY A 243 -16.72 5.42 -8.14
N LEU A 244 -16.65 4.33 -7.39
CA LEU A 244 -17.83 3.60 -6.91
C LEU A 244 -18.14 3.87 -5.43
N GLY A 245 -17.33 4.67 -4.77
CA GLY A 245 -17.53 5.14 -3.40
C GLY A 245 -17.87 6.62 -3.31
N GLU A 246 -17.47 7.26 -2.21
CA GLU A 246 -17.83 8.64 -1.89
C GLU A 246 -16.66 9.62 -1.95
N LEU A 247 -15.44 9.14 -2.26
CA LEU A 247 -14.26 10.00 -2.39
C LEU A 247 -14.36 10.94 -3.60
N ASN A 248 -14.06 12.20 -3.39
CA ASN A 248 -13.95 13.17 -4.48
C ASN A 248 -12.55 13.09 -5.11
N TRP A 249 -12.39 12.22 -6.09
CA TRP A 249 -11.10 11.95 -6.74
C TRP A 249 -10.44 13.18 -7.38
N PRO A 250 -11.16 14.05 -8.13
CA PRO A 250 -10.56 15.30 -8.62
C PRO A 250 -9.97 16.15 -7.49
N ARG A 251 -10.66 16.26 -6.34
CA ARG A 251 -10.18 17.00 -5.19
C ARG A 251 -8.98 16.31 -4.52
N PHE A 252 -8.97 14.99 -4.46
CA PHE A 252 -7.85 14.25 -3.87
C PHE A 252 -6.57 14.37 -4.72
N ILE A 253 -6.69 14.20 -6.04
CA ILE A 253 -5.60 14.37 -6.99
C ILE A 253 -5.04 15.81 -6.91
N SER A 254 -5.91 16.83 -6.89
CA SER A 254 -5.49 18.22 -6.70
C SER A 254 -4.75 18.43 -5.38
N ALA A 255 -5.23 17.84 -4.29
CA ALA A 255 -4.60 17.95 -2.98
C ALA A 255 -3.21 17.29 -2.92
N LEU A 256 -3.03 16.15 -3.59
CA LEU A 256 -1.71 15.52 -3.76
C LEU A 256 -0.74 16.44 -4.51
N GLN A 257 -1.19 17.03 -5.62
CA GLN A 257 -0.38 17.96 -6.41
C GLN A 257 -0.05 19.25 -5.66
N GLU A 258 -1.01 19.80 -4.92
CA GLU A 258 -0.81 20.96 -4.03
C GLU A 258 0.24 20.65 -2.94
N GLY A 259 0.27 19.40 -2.43
CA GLY A 259 1.28 18.89 -1.50
C GLY A 259 2.64 18.60 -2.14
N GLY A 260 2.74 18.70 -3.48
CA GLY A 260 3.99 18.45 -4.23
C GLY A 260 4.17 17.02 -4.73
N TYR A 261 3.15 16.16 -4.60
CA TYR A 261 3.20 14.78 -5.09
C TYR A 261 2.57 14.67 -6.49
N ASP A 262 3.31 14.12 -7.44
CA ASP A 262 2.86 13.92 -8.84
C ASP A 262 3.46 12.65 -9.49
N ASP A 263 3.54 11.54 -8.75
CA ASP A 263 4.14 10.30 -9.25
C ASP A 263 3.04 9.25 -9.58
N VAL A 264 2.87 8.20 -8.80
CA VAL A 264 1.94 7.11 -9.09
C VAL A 264 0.67 7.20 -8.24
N LEU A 265 -0.46 6.88 -8.86
CA LEU A 265 -1.71 6.57 -8.19
C LEU A 265 -2.00 5.08 -8.42
N SER A 266 -1.79 4.27 -7.40
CA SER A 266 -1.82 2.80 -7.44
C SER A 266 -3.18 2.29 -6.99
N THR A 267 -3.98 1.73 -7.91
CA THR A 267 -5.26 1.13 -7.56
C THR A 267 -5.06 -0.05 -6.61
N GLU A 268 -5.67 0.00 -5.44
CA GLU A 268 -5.77 -1.13 -4.53
C GLU A 268 -7.17 -1.73 -4.62
N HIS A 269 -7.23 -2.96 -5.14
CA HIS A 269 -8.49 -3.64 -5.40
C HIS A 269 -8.91 -4.49 -4.20
N GLU A 270 -9.88 -3.98 -3.44
CA GLU A 270 -10.55 -4.64 -2.32
C GLU A 270 -12.07 -4.42 -2.38
N ASP A 271 -12.62 -4.40 -3.59
CA ASP A 271 -14.07 -4.20 -3.79
C ASP A 271 -14.80 -5.55 -3.77
N PRO A 272 -15.64 -5.83 -2.75
CA PRO A 272 -16.31 -7.13 -2.60
C PRO A 272 -17.32 -7.45 -3.72
N VAL A 273 -17.66 -6.48 -4.57
CA VAL A 273 -18.51 -6.71 -5.75
C VAL A 273 -17.67 -7.21 -6.93
N TRP A 274 -16.39 -6.82 -6.99
CA TRP A 274 -15.47 -7.14 -8.08
C TRP A 274 -14.45 -8.23 -7.74
N GLU A 275 -14.51 -8.81 -6.54
CA GLU A 275 -13.70 -9.95 -6.09
C GLU A 275 -14.32 -11.30 -6.45
N GLY A 276 -13.60 -12.39 -6.12
CA GLY A 276 -14.09 -13.77 -6.11
C GLY A 276 -14.01 -14.51 -7.45
N ALA A 277 -13.70 -13.83 -8.57
CA ALA A 277 -13.45 -14.46 -9.85
C ALA A 277 -12.45 -13.65 -10.69
N PRO A 278 -11.55 -14.31 -11.46
CA PRO A 278 -10.51 -13.61 -12.22
C PRO A 278 -11.04 -12.52 -13.18
N ASP A 279 -12.12 -12.79 -13.89
CA ASP A 279 -12.78 -11.86 -14.81
C ASP A 279 -13.40 -10.65 -14.11
N ARG A 280 -13.86 -10.81 -12.87
CA ARG A 280 -14.33 -9.69 -12.04
C ARG A 280 -13.19 -8.81 -11.59
N VAL A 281 -12.10 -9.38 -11.10
CA VAL A 281 -10.90 -8.63 -10.70
C VAL A 281 -10.38 -7.81 -11.88
N ASP A 282 -10.25 -8.43 -13.06
CA ASP A 282 -9.84 -7.74 -14.29
C ASP A 282 -10.82 -6.61 -14.65
N GLY A 283 -12.12 -6.88 -14.57
CA GLY A 283 -13.17 -5.90 -14.82
C GLY A 283 -13.12 -4.71 -13.86
N GLY A 284 -12.88 -4.97 -12.57
CA GLY A 284 -12.69 -3.93 -11.54
C GLY A 284 -11.50 -3.03 -11.84
N LEU A 285 -10.35 -3.63 -12.16
CA LEU A 285 -9.15 -2.88 -12.53
C LEU A 285 -9.35 -2.03 -13.77
N ILE A 286 -9.98 -2.58 -14.82
CA ILE A 286 -10.30 -1.82 -16.06
C ILE A 286 -11.25 -0.65 -15.73
N LEU A 287 -12.23 -0.86 -14.87
CA LEU A 287 -13.16 0.19 -14.46
C LEU A 287 -12.45 1.32 -13.68
N GLY A 288 -11.63 0.97 -12.70
CA GLY A 288 -10.86 1.94 -11.92
C GLY A 288 -9.91 2.75 -12.81
N GLN A 289 -9.19 2.09 -13.72
CA GLN A 289 -8.31 2.75 -14.67
C GLN A 289 -9.06 3.74 -15.56
N ARG A 290 -10.20 3.33 -16.16
CA ARG A 290 -11.02 4.19 -17.02
C ARG A 290 -11.62 5.37 -16.29
N PHE A 291 -11.92 5.22 -15.02
CA PHE A 291 -12.43 6.31 -14.20
C PHE A 291 -11.32 7.32 -13.85
N LEU A 292 -10.13 6.86 -13.46
CA LEU A 292 -9.04 7.72 -13.01
C LEU A 292 -8.27 8.38 -14.15
N ALA A 293 -8.05 7.69 -15.28
CA ALA A 293 -7.20 8.17 -16.36
C ALA A 293 -7.59 9.57 -16.89
N PRO A 294 -8.88 9.91 -17.10
CA PRO A 294 -9.27 11.25 -17.57
C PRO A 294 -9.03 12.36 -16.52
N LEU A 295 -8.82 12.00 -15.25
CA LEU A 295 -8.58 12.96 -14.17
C LEU A 295 -7.09 13.34 -14.04
N LEU A 296 -6.21 12.56 -14.67
CA LEU A 296 -4.77 12.81 -14.61
C LEU A 296 -4.35 13.67 -15.80
N TYR A 297 -3.70 14.79 -15.51
CA TYR A 297 -3.12 15.63 -16.56
C TYR A 297 -1.79 15.04 -17.01
N HIS A 298 -1.68 14.79 -18.31
CA HIS A 298 -0.43 14.46 -18.97
C HIS A 298 -0.02 15.64 -19.85
N PRO A 299 0.96 16.46 -19.44
CA PRO A 299 1.52 17.44 -20.36
C PRO A 299 2.12 16.70 -21.57
N SER A 300 1.68 17.07 -22.76
CA SER A 300 2.13 16.54 -24.06
C SER A 300 3.58 16.95 -24.32
#